data_a5ff1f46c73bd0f82ac3aea562ee119d
#
_entry.id   a5ff1f46c73bd0f82ac3aea562ee119d
#
_cell.length_a   1.000
_cell.length_b   1.000
_cell.length_c   1.000
_cell.angle_alpha   90.00
_cell.angle_beta   90.00
_cell.angle_gamma   90.00
#
_symmetry.space_group_name_H-M   'P 1'
#
loop_
_entity.id
_entity.type
_entity.pdbx_description
1 polymer ?
#
loop_
_entity_poly.entity_id
_entity_poly.type
_entity_poly.pdbx_seq_one_letter_code
_entity_poly.pdbx_strand_id
1 'polypeptide(L)'
;LEKITEVLVGRLSVGPLDDRLTFLVEKINEVIKPPKKASVENVNIRAMYVVNDLVNCHGGRFRRDDLAVLRDLICDTPVLVGHNRSGAPLARTFHAELEDKDGVTWLKSYFYWPKENDSVQDDLLIKIDSGLLKECSISFTYTFPECSVCGEDMRRCPHDIDFARLDISHPHFIYNGITQVLETSLVYKGSVKGTYITDKLSTWPHSNSCLNEVRILSLPENASCALAKKDGRQSLIIKLA
;
A
#
# COMPACT_ATOMS: atom_id res chain seq x y z
N LEU A 1 -42.05 -23.47 21.87
CA LEU A 1 -40.83 -22.78 22.32
C LEU A 1 -39.62 -23.64 21.94
N GLU A 2 -39.06 -23.44 20.74
CA GLU A 2 -37.81 -24.11 20.32
C GLU A 2 -36.64 -23.56 21.14
N LYS A 3 -35.91 -24.47 21.75
CA LYS A 3 -34.67 -24.18 22.45
C LYS A 3 -33.61 -23.75 21.44
N ILE A 4 -33.17 -22.46 21.52
CA ILE A 4 -31.96 -21.99 20.85
C ILE A 4 -30.78 -22.66 21.55
N THR A 5 -30.13 -23.62 20.90
CA THR A 5 -29.12 -24.45 21.56
C THR A 5 -27.70 -23.88 21.46
N GLU A 6 -27.40 -23.01 20.49
CA GLU A 6 -26.11 -22.31 20.42
C GLU A 6 -26.17 -21.09 19.50
N VAL A 7 -25.63 -19.96 19.95
CA VAL A 7 -25.37 -18.76 19.14
C VAL A 7 -23.85 -18.68 18.94
N LEU A 8 -23.38 -19.08 17.77
CA LEU A 8 -22.00 -18.84 17.36
C LEU A 8 -21.85 -17.40 16.90
N VAL A 9 -21.28 -16.55 17.73
CA VAL A 9 -20.84 -15.20 17.34
C VAL A 9 -19.45 -15.32 16.71
N GLY A 10 -19.41 -15.57 15.40
CA GLY A 10 -18.16 -15.51 14.65
C GLY A 10 -17.79 -14.05 14.33
N ARG A 11 -16.56 -13.63 14.62
CA ARG A 11 -15.97 -12.47 13.96
C ARG A 11 -15.78 -12.87 12.50
N LEU A 12 -16.50 -12.20 11.58
CA LEU A 12 -16.17 -12.28 10.16
C LEU A 12 -14.78 -11.68 9.97
N SER A 13 -13.79 -12.53 9.82
CA SER A 13 -12.49 -12.11 9.29
C SER A 13 -12.64 -11.84 7.80
N VAL A 14 -11.93 -10.81 7.32
CA VAL A 14 -11.68 -10.61 5.88
C VAL A 14 -11.31 -11.97 5.26
N GLY A 15 -11.80 -12.25 4.05
CA GLY A 15 -11.65 -13.53 3.36
C GLY A 15 -10.24 -14.12 3.44
N PRO A 16 -10.07 -15.42 3.20
CA PRO A 16 -8.82 -16.10 3.43
C PRO A 16 -7.65 -15.38 2.75
N LEU A 17 -6.49 -15.41 3.38
CA LEU A 17 -5.24 -14.85 2.85
C LEU A 17 -5.00 -15.29 1.38
N ASP A 18 -5.48 -16.46 1.02
CA ASP A 18 -5.45 -17.03 -0.32
C ASP A 18 -6.16 -16.19 -1.38
N ASP A 19 -7.33 -15.59 -1.09
CA ASP A 19 -8.07 -14.78 -2.07
C ASP A 19 -7.32 -13.48 -2.40
N ARG A 20 -6.72 -12.84 -1.40
CA ARG A 20 -5.94 -11.62 -1.63
C ARG A 20 -4.64 -11.91 -2.39
N LEU A 21 -3.95 -12.99 -2.03
CA LEU A 21 -2.72 -13.38 -2.70
C LEU A 21 -2.99 -13.77 -4.17
N THR A 22 -4.06 -14.50 -4.42
CA THR A 22 -4.52 -14.84 -5.78
C THR A 22 -4.82 -13.59 -6.59
N PHE A 23 -5.59 -12.63 -6.04
CA PHE A 23 -5.84 -11.34 -6.68
C PHE A 23 -4.54 -10.60 -7.03
N LEU A 24 -3.57 -10.53 -6.11
CA LEU A 24 -2.30 -9.85 -6.36
C LEU A 24 -1.48 -10.54 -7.45
N VAL A 25 -1.47 -11.87 -7.50
CA VAL A 25 -0.82 -12.63 -8.57
C VAL A 25 -1.49 -12.40 -9.94
N GLU A 26 -2.82 -12.30 -9.96
CA GLU A 26 -3.55 -11.93 -11.18
C GLU A 26 -3.14 -10.52 -11.65
N LYS A 27 -3.00 -9.57 -10.74
CA LYS A 27 -2.52 -8.21 -11.06
C LYS A 27 -1.09 -8.21 -11.62
N ILE A 28 -0.18 -9.05 -11.14
CA ILE A 28 1.15 -9.21 -11.75
C ILE A 28 1.00 -9.63 -13.22
N ASN A 29 0.19 -10.67 -13.48
CA ASN A 29 0.00 -11.18 -14.84
C ASN A 29 -0.71 -10.18 -15.77
N GLU A 30 -1.60 -9.34 -15.23
CA GLU A 30 -2.32 -8.32 -15.99
C GLU A 30 -1.43 -7.12 -16.35
N VAL A 31 -0.67 -6.61 -15.38
CA VAL A 31 0.09 -5.36 -15.49
C VAL A 31 1.47 -5.61 -16.10
N ILE A 32 2.21 -6.58 -15.58
CA ILE A 32 3.60 -6.84 -15.97
C ILE A 32 3.68 -7.74 -17.20
N LYS A 33 2.73 -8.68 -17.35
CA LYS A 33 2.69 -9.66 -18.45
C LYS A 33 4.00 -10.42 -18.61
N PRO A 34 4.54 -11.04 -17.54
CA PRO A 34 5.81 -11.72 -17.62
C PRO A 34 5.76 -12.91 -18.61
N PRO A 35 6.84 -13.22 -19.34
CA PRO A 35 6.87 -14.33 -20.28
C PRO A 35 6.49 -15.68 -19.65
N LYS A 36 6.91 -15.92 -18.39
CA LYS A 36 6.45 -17.04 -17.57
C LYS A 36 5.40 -16.51 -16.60
N LYS A 37 4.19 -17.05 -16.69
CA LYS A 37 3.09 -16.63 -15.86
C LYS A 37 3.40 -16.74 -14.36
N ALA A 38 3.12 -15.66 -13.61
CA ALA A 38 3.27 -15.65 -12.16
C ALA A 38 2.21 -16.53 -11.50
N SER A 39 2.61 -17.22 -10.43
CA SER A 39 1.73 -18.01 -9.56
C SER A 39 2.15 -17.82 -8.10
N VAL A 40 1.28 -18.20 -7.17
CA VAL A 40 1.55 -18.10 -5.72
C VAL A 40 2.81 -18.88 -5.32
N GLU A 41 3.12 -19.98 -6.04
CA GLU A 41 4.25 -20.84 -5.76
C GLU A 41 5.57 -20.26 -6.25
N ASN A 42 5.57 -19.42 -7.31
CA ASN A 42 6.80 -18.99 -7.97
C ASN A 42 7.19 -17.53 -7.77
N VAL A 43 6.38 -16.73 -7.01
CA VAL A 43 6.72 -15.34 -6.68
C VAL A 43 6.64 -15.04 -5.19
N ASN A 44 7.50 -14.16 -4.74
CA ASN A 44 7.38 -13.47 -3.45
C ASN A 44 6.67 -12.13 -3.66
N ILE A 45 5.81 -11.73 -2.73
CA ILE A 45 5.12 -10.44 -2.74
C ILE A 45 5.30 -9.77 -1.38
N ARG A 46 5.61 -8.46 -1.41
CA ARG A 46 5.58 -7.57 -0.25
C ARG A 46 4.90 -6.27 -0.63
N ALA A 47 4.50 -5.51 0.37
CA ALA A 47 4.02 -4.15 0.19
C ALA A 47 4.95 -3.16 0.88
N MET A 48 4.98 -1.91 0.41
CA MET A 48 5.74 -0.83 1.00
C MET A 48 4.88 0.44 1.07
N TYR A 49 4.94 1.13 2.21
CA TYR A 49 4.38 2.47 2.37
C TYR A 49 5.44 3.48 1.95
N VAL A 50 5.31 4.01 0.72
CA VAL A 50 6.38 4.70 0.00
C VAL A 50 6.42 6.18 0.32
N VAL A 51 5.26 6.85 0.24
CA VAL A 51 5.08 8.28 0.48
C VAL A 51 3.75 8.55 1.16
N ASN A 52 3.61 9.72 1.74
CA ASN A 52 2.39 10.21 2.36
C ASN A 52 2.17 11.70 2.07
N ASP A 53 1.07 12.27 2.59
CA ASP A 53 0.70 13.67 2.42
C ASP A 53 1.28 14.63 3.46
N LEU A 54 2.29 14.21 4.24
CA LEU A 54 3.04 15.07 5.15
C LEU A 54 4.24 15.72 4.46
N VAL A 55 4.79 16.76 5.08
CA VAL A 55 6.03 17.39 4.63
C VAL A 55 7.21 16.46 4.92
N ASN A 56 8.01 16.14 3.89
CA ASN A 56 9.16 15.26 3.99
C ASN A 56 10.45 16.00 4.41
N CYS A 57 11.56 15.28 4.57
CA CYS A 57 12.83 15.86 5.03
C CYS A 57 13.46 16.85 4.04
N HIS A 58 12.98 16.94 2.81
CA HIS A 58 13.41 17.92 1.81
C HIS A 58 12.52 19.17 1.78
N GLY A 59 11.53 19.26 2.68
CA GLY A 59 10.54 20.34 2.69
C GLY A 59 9.48 20.22 1.61
N GLY A 60 9.39 19.09 0.94
CA GLY A 60 8.39 18.80 -0.11
C GLY A 60 7.19 18.03 0.44
N ARG A 61 6.02 18.23 -0.17
CA ARG A 61 4.76 17.60 0.18
C ARG A 61 4.04 17.14 -1.07
N PHE A 62 3.34 16.00 -0.96
CA PHE A 62 2.33 15.57 -1.93
C PHE A 62 0.94 15.98 -1.42
N ARG A 63 0.11 16.56 -2.28
CA ARG A 63 -1.33 16.68 -2.00
C ARG A 63 -1.95 15.30 -2.11
N ARG A 64 -3.13 15.12 -1.54
CA ARG A 64 -3.88 13.86 -1.67
C ARG A 64 -4.14 13.48 -3.13
N ASP A 65 -4.46 14.47 -3.97
CA ASP A 65 -4.67 14.27 -5.41
C ASP A 65 -3.36 13.84 -6.12
N ASP A 66 -2.22 14.38 -5.71
CA ASP A 66 -0.90 14.00 -6.22
C ASP A 66 -0.57 12.54 -5.86
N LEU A 67 -0.99 12.06 -4.67
CA LEU A 67 -0.86 10.66 -4.29
C LEU A 67 -1.71 9.74 -5.19
N ALA A 68 -2.88 10.20 -5.66
CA ALA A 68 -3.69 9.45 -6.62
C ALA A 68 -2.99 9.34 -7.98
N VAL A 69 -2.34 10.40 -8.45
CA VAL A 69 -1.51 10.37 -9.66
C VAL A 69 -0.33 9.40 -9.49
N LEU A 70 0.38 9.48 -8.36
CA LEU A 70 1.49 8.56 -8.07
C LEU A 70 1.06 7.11 -8.00
N ARG A 71 -0.13 6.81 -7.43
CA ARG A 71 -0.70 5.45 -7.40
C ARG A 71 -0.79 4.83 -8.80
N ASP A 72 -1.21 5.62 -9.77
CA ASP A 72 -1.38 5.15 -11.15
C ASP A 72 -0.03 5.06 -11.89
N LEU A 73 0.91 5.96 -11.60
CA LEU A 73 2.23 6.01 -12.24
C LEU A 73 3.26 5.02 -11.65
N ILE A 74 3.08 4.54 -10.43
CA ILE A 74 4.05 3.68 -9.76
C ILE A 74 3.99 2.22 -10.23
N CYS A 75 2.89 1.81 -10.87
CA CYS A 75 2.73 0.46 -11.39
C CYS A 75 3.71 0.22 -12.56
N ASP A 76 4.27 -0.99 -12.61
CA ASP A 76 5.29 -1.40 -13.58
C ASP A 76 6.60 -0.60 -13.50
N THR A 77 7.00 -0.14 -12.31
CA THR A 77 8.30 0.49 -12.10
C THR A 77 9.31 -0.47 -11.44
N PRO A 78 10.61 -0.33 -11.73
CA PRO A 78 11.63 -1.16 -11.10
C PRO A 78 11.78 -0.85 -9.61
N VAL A 79 12.12 -1.86 -8.82
CA VAL A 79 12.55 -1.72 -7.42
C VAL A 79 14.05 -1.92 -7.34
N LEU A 80 14.76 -0.91 -6.85
CA LEU A 80 16.22 -0.88 -6.76
C LEU A 80 16.67 -0.92 -5.28
N VAL A 81 17.98 -0.89 -5.05
CA VAL A 81 18.58 -0.63 -3.73
C VAL A 81 19.38 0.65 -3.81
N GLY A 82 19.13 1.57 -2.87
CA GLY A 82 19.89 2.82 -2.74
C GLY A 82 19.85 3.73 -3.98
N HIS A 83 18.77 3.68 -4.77
CA HIS A 83 18.65 4.43 -6.04
C HIS A 83 19.73 4.09 -7.09
N ASN A 84 20.34 2.91 -6.99
CA ASN A 84 21.38 2.49 -7.92
C ASN A 84 20.78 1.99 -9.24
N ARG A 85 20.85 2.81 -10.27
CA ARG A 85 20.34 2.54 -11.61
C ARG A 85 21.34 1.78 -12.51
N SER A 86 22.54 1.51 -12.04
CA SER A 86 23.58 0.80 -12.82
C SER A 86 23.43 -0.71 -12.79
N GLY A 87 22.65 -1.26 -11.86
CA GLY A 87 22.40 -2.68 -11.71
C GLY A 87 21.05 -3.12 -12.26
N ALA A 88 20.83 -4.42 -12.32
CA ALA A 88 19.52 -4.99 -12.61
C ALA A 88 18.53 -4.68 -11.46
N PRO A 89 17.23 -4.44 -11.75
CA PRO A 89 16.22 -4.33 -10.72
C PRO A 89 16.12 -5.63 -9.92
N LEU A 90 15.93 -5.51 -8.60
CA LEU A 90 15.71 -6.66 -7.72
C LEU A 90 14.26 -7.16 -7.75
N ALA A 91 13.33 -6.26 -7.97
CA ALA A 91 11.91 -6.51 -7.94
C ALA A 91 11.19 -5.51 -8.86
N ARG A 92 9.86 -5.67 -8.98
CA ARG A 92 9.03 -4.76 -9.76
C ARG A 92 7.71 -4.48 -9.06
N THR A 93 7.25 -3.23 -9.09
CA THR A 93 5.94 -2.84 -8.60
C THR A 93 4.85 -3.23 -9.61
N PHE A 94 3.66 -3.57 -9.13
CA PHE A 94 2.58 -4.02 -10.02
C PHE A 94 1.19 -3.56 -9.59
N HIS A 95 1.04 -3.07 -8.37
CA HIS A 95 -0.22 -2.59 -7.84
C HIS A 95 0.04 -1.54 -6.76
N ALA A 96 -0.89 -0.60 -6.60
CA ALA A 96 -0.81 0.40 -5.54
C ALA A 96 -2.22 0.84 -5.08
N GLU A 97 -2.31 1.23 -3.82
CA GLU A 97 -3.54 1.68 -3.17
C GLU A 97 -3.24 2.91 -2.30
N LEU A 98 -4.25 3.75 -2.09
CA LEU A 98 -4.20 4.78 -1.07
C LEU A 98 -4.82 4.23 0.22
N GLU A 99 -4.17 4.45 1.34
CA GLU A 99 -4.62 3.99 2.65
C GLU A 99 -4.55 5.13 3.67
N ASP A 100 -5.69 5.45 4.28
CA ASP A 100 -5.73 6.44 5.38
C ASP A 100 -5.39 5.74 6.70
N LYS A 101 -4.34 6.19 7.35
CA LYS A 101 -3.87 5.66 8.63
C LYS A 101 -3.53 6.80 9.57
N ASP A 102 -4.18 6.84 10.73
CA ASP A 102 -3.96 7.86 11.77
C ASP A 102 -4.06 9.31 11.24
N GLY A 103 -4.98 9.55 10.30
CA GLY A 103 -5.20 10.87 9.69
C GLY A 103 -4.21 11.25 8.60
N VAL A 104 -3.32 10.33 8.20
CA VAL A 104 -2.33 10.50 7.14
C VAL A 104 -2.69 9.61 5.97
N THR A 105 -2.72 10.16 4.75
CA THR A 105 -2.93 9.37 3.53
C THR A 105 -1.59 8.84 3.03
N TRP A 106 -1.50 7.53 2.92
CA TRP A 106 -0.32 6.83 2.45
C TRP A 106 -0.54 6.23 1.06
N LEU A 107 0.50 6.26 0.24
CA LEU A 107 0.63 5.43 -0.94
C LEU A 107 1.28 4.10 -0.56
N LYS A 108 0.50 3.02 -0.62
CA LYS A 108 0.92 1.65 -0.42
C LYS A 108 1.12 0.99 -1.76
N SER A 109 2.35 0.62 -2.10
CA SER A 109 2.71 -0.05 -3.35
C SER A 109 3.07 -1.50 -3.10
N TYR A 110 2.69 -2.38 -4.01
CA TYR A 110 2.97 -3.81 -3.98
C TYR A 110 4.05 -4.12 -5.00
N PHE A 111 5.02 -4.92 -4.59
CA PHE A 111 6.11 -5.35 -5.45
C PHE A 111 6.36 -6.85 -5.31
N TYR A 112 6.93 -7.44 -6.35
CA TYR A 112 7.19 -8.86 -6.41
C TYR A 112 8.57 -9.16 -6.99
N TRP A 113 9.09 -10.36 -6.68
CA TRP A 113 10.28 -10.96 -7.27
C TRP A 113 10.12 -12.49 -7.32
N PRO A 114 10.85 -13.20 -8.20
CA PRO A 114 10.75 -14.66 -8.32
C PRO A 114 11.16 -15.39 -7.04
N LYS A 115 10.58 -16.55 -6.78
CA LYS A 115 11.00 -17.52 -5.75
C LYS A 115 12.02 -18.52 -6.36
N GLU A 116 13.02 -18.06 -7.04
CA GLU A 116 14.04 -18.98 -7.54
C GLU A 116 15.11 -19.17 -6.47
N ASN A 117 15.73 -20.37 -6.42
CA ASN A 117 16.81 -20.72 -5.50
C ASN A 117 18.13 -20.03 -5.91
N ASP A 118 18.08 -18.74 -6.13
CA ASP A 118 19.24 -17.89 -6.39
C ASP A 118 19.65 -17.18 -5.11
N SER A 119 20.90 -17.33 -4.73
CA SER A 119 21.50 -16.79 -3.50
C SER A 119 21.27 -15.28 -3.32
N VAL A 120 21.14 -14.50 -4.40
CA VAL A 120 20.90 -13.05 -4.35
C VAL A 120 19.45 -12.72 -3.92
N GLN A 121 18.48 -13.54 -4.32
CA GLN A 121 17.07 -13.31 -4.02
C GLN A 121 16.68 -13.82 -2.64
N ASP A 122 17.29 -14.92 -2.19
CA ASP A 122 17.19 -15.40 -0.82
C ASP A 122 17.78 -14.34 0.15
N ASP A 123 18.91 -13.70 -0.21
CA ASP A 123 19.52 -12.62 0.55
C ASP A 123 18.60 -11.39 0.66
N LEU A 124 17.88 -11.03 -0.42
CA LEU A 124 16.90 -9.94 -0.39
C LEU A 124 15.75 -10.22 0.58
N LEU A 125 15.17 -11.42 0.52
CA LEU A 125 14.08 -11.83 1.39
C LEU A 125 14.53 -11.80 2.86
N ILE A 126 15.69 -12.37 3.16
CA ILE A 126 16.27 -12.37 4.52
C ILE A 126 16.46 -10.93 5.02
N LYS A 127 17.00 -10.03 4.20
CA LYS A 127 17.23 -8.62 4.57
C LYS A 127 15.93 -7.84 4.80
N ILE A 128 14.89 -8.11 4.03
CA ILE A 128 13.57 -7.52 4.22
C ILE A 128 12.93 -8.07 5.50
N ASP A 129 12.82 -9.38 5.63
CA ASP A 129 12.08 -10.03 6.72
C ASP A 129 12.80 -9.90 8.08
N SER A 130 14.12 -9.75 8.08
CA SER A 130 14.90 -9.42 9.28
C SER A 130 14.87 -7.93 9.66
N GLY A 131 14.29 -7.06 8.81
CA GLY A 131 14.23 -5.62 9.03
C GLY A 131 15.54 -4.87 8.75
N LEU A 132 16.54 -5.50 8.14
CA LEU A 132 17.76 -4.82 7.71
C LEU A 132 17.48 -3.85 6.55
N LEU A 133 16.58 -4.22 5.64
CA LEU A 133 16.03 -3.34 4.60
C LEU A 133 14.55 -3.10 4.91
N LYS A 134 14.25 -2.07 5.69
CA LYS A 134 12.89 -1.79 6.17
C LYS A 134 12.28 -0.51 5.62
N GLU A 135 13.08 0.42 5.10
CA GLU A 135 12.61 1.70 4.58
C GLU A 135 12.68 1.73 3.05
N CYS A 136 11.85 2.57 2.46
CA CYS A 136 11.75 2.72 1.02
C CYS A 136 11.68 4.19 0.62
N SER A 137 11.96 4.44 -0.65
CA SER A 137 11.96 5.76 -1.27
C SER A 137 11.45 5.65 -2.70
N ILE A 138 11.17 6.80 -3.33
CA ILE A 138 10.67 6.90 -4.71
C ILE A 138 11.48 7.97 -5.46
N SER A 139 11.79 7.71 -6.72
CA SER A 139 12.29 8.71 -7.65
C SER A 139 11.20 9.04 -8.67
N PHE A 140 10.92 10.31 -8.85
CA PHE A 140 9.88 10.78 -9.75
C PHE A 140 10.25 12.12 -10.38
N THR A 141 9.52 12.53 -11.40
CA THR A 141 9.67 13.83 -12.06
C THR A 141 8.42 14.67 -11.82
N TYR A 142 8.62 15.97 -11.66
CA TYR A 142 7.56 16.96 -11.49
C TYR A 142 7.96 18.28 -12.15
N THR A 143 7.00 19.15 -12.40
CA THR A 143 7.22 20.37 -13.19
C THR A 143 7.98 21.44 -12.41
N PHE A 144 7.49 21.79 -11.20
CA PHE A 144 8.16 22.77 -10.34
C PHE A 144 7.74 22.61 -8.87
N PRO A 145 8.57 23.06 -7.92
CA PRO A 145 8.21 23.12 -6.50
C PRO A 145 7.30 24.33 -6.26
N GLU A 146 5.99 24.09 -6.15
CA GLU A 146 4.99 25.13 -5.86
C GLU A 146 5.05 25.54 -4.39
N CYS A 147 5.25 26.83 -4.13
CA CYS A 147 5.27 27.36 -2.77
C CYS A 147 3.89 27.24 -2.10
N SER A 148 3.83 26.66 -0.90
CA SER A 148 2.59 26.49 -0.15
C SER A 148 1.94 27.79 0.32
N VAL A 149 2.67 28.90 0.28
CA VAL A 149 2.20 30.23 0.74
C VAL A 149 1.64 31.07 -0.39
N CYS A 150 2.36 31.19 -1.52
CA CYS A 150 1.99 32.08 -2.61
C CYS A 150 1.64 31.37 -3.94
N GLY A 151 1.84 30.04 -4.04
CA GLY A 151 1.55 29.27 -5.25
C GLY A 151 2.61 29.42 -6.37
N GLU A 152 3.58 30.30 -6.22
CA GLU A 152 4.64 30.50 -7.18
C GLU A 152 5.75 29.43 -7.07
N ASP A 153 6.63 29.37 -8.06
CA ASP A 153 7.80 28.51 -8.00
C ASP A 153 8.70 28.90 -6.81
N MET A 154 8.86 27.98 -5.85
CA MET A 154 9.60 28.21 -4.61
C MET A 154 11.06 28.62 -4.83
N ARG A 155 11.65 28.29 -5.96
CA ARG A 155 13.01 28.72 -6.35
C ARG A 155 13.10 30.21 -6.67
N ARG A 156 11.97 30.90 -6.82
CA ARG A 156 11.87 32.30 -7.26
C ARG A 156 11.05 33.18 -6.33
N CYS A 157 10.30 32.60 -5.39
CA CYS A 157 9.51 33.33 -4.42
C CYS A 157 10.32 33.74 -3.18
N PRO A 158 9.85 34.71 -2.37
CA PRO A 158 10.59 35.19 -1.21
C PRO A 158 10.44 34.29 0.03
N HIS A 159 9.70 33.18 -0.05
CA HIS A 159 9.45 32.31 1.09
C HIS A 159 10.52 31.22 1.18
N ASP A 160 11.10 31.07 2.37
CA ASP A 160 12.13 30.07 2.66
C ASP A 160 11.55 28.91 3.48
N ILE A 161 12.11 27.72 3.29
CA ILE A 161 11.79 26.54 4.09
C ILE A 161 12.59 26.57 5.39
N ASP A 162 11.89 26.50 6.52
CA ASP A 162 12.53 26.24 7.81
C ASP A 162 12.71 24.72 8.02
N PHE A 163 13.90 24.22 7.72
CA PHE A 163 14.21 22.79 7.89
C PHE A 163 14.19 22.30 9.34
N ALA A 164 14.11 23.21 10.32
CA ALA A 164 13.90 22.86 11.72
C ALA A 164 12.40 22.60 12.05
N ARG A 165 11.49 23.05 11.16
CA ARG A 165 10.03 23.00 11.35
C ARG A 165 9.33 22.52 10.11
N LEU A 166 9.56 21.24 9.75
CA LEU A 166 8.96 20.62 8.57
C LEU A 166 7.56 20.06 8.88
N ASP A 167 6.56 20.94 8.79
CA ASP A 167 5.13 20.60 8.91
C ASP A 167 4.28 21.47 7.99
N ILE A 168 2.97 21.19 7.93
CA ILE A 168 2.04 21.88 7.03
C ILE A 168 1.71 23.31 7.43
N SER A 169 2.05 23.75 8.66
CA SER A 169 1.80 25.11 9.14
C SER A 169 2.93 26.09 8.80
N HIS A 170 4.06 25.58 8.34
CA HIS A 170 5.21 26.35 7.92
C HIS A 170 5.40 26.33 6.39
N PRO A 171 6.13 27.31 5.81
CA PRO A 171 6.41 27.32 4.38
C PRO A 171 7.09 26.03 3.94
N HIS A 172 6.52 25.38 2.94
CA HIS A 172 7.00 24.16 2.31
C HIS A 172 6.69 24.22 0.82
N PHE A 173 7.18 23.28 0.04
CA PHE A 173 6.76 23.19 -1.36
C PHE A 173 5.91 21.95 -1.64
N ILE A 174 5.11 22.08 -2.69
CA ILE A 174 4.30 21.00 -3.22
C ILE A 174 4.92 20.54 -4.52
N TYR A 175 5.03 19.24 -4.74
CA TYR A 175 5.49 18.65 -5.99
C TYR A 175 4.42 18.83 -7.07
N ASN A 176 4.44 19.98 -7.77
CA ASN A 176 3.42 20.30 -8.75
C ASN A 176 3.68 19.62 -10.10
N GLY A 177 2.64 19.04 -10.69
CA GLY A 177 2.70 18.44 -12.03
C GLY A 177 3.60 17.20 -12.08
N ILE A 178 3.30 16.20 -11.27
CA ILE A 178 3.99 14.91 -11.30
C ILE A 178 3.72 14.24 -12.64
N THR A 179 4.78 13.85 -13.36
CA THR A 179 4.69 13.31 -14.71
C THR A 179 5.13 11.86 -14.83
N GLN A 180 6.02 11.40 -13.98
CA GLN A 180 6.57 10.05 -14.06
C GLN A 180 7.12 9.58 -12.72
N VAL A 181 6.94 8.29 -12.42
CA VAL A 181 7.72 7.56 -11.42
C VAL A 181 8.83 6.80 -12.14
N LEU A 182 10.08 7.04 -11.78
CA LEU A 182 11.25 6.45 -12.43
C LEU A 182 11.60 5.10 -11.82
N GLU A 183 11.52 5.00 -10.49
CA GLU A 183 11.76 3.78 -9.73
C GLU A 183 11.31 3.94 -8.27
N THR A 184 11.20 2.83 -7.56
CA THR A 184 11.19 2.79 -6.10
C THR A 184 12.47 2.12 -5.61
N SER A 185 12.92 2.45 -4.41
CA SER A 185 14.14 1.87 -3.85
C SER A 185 13.98 1.43 -2.42
N LEU A 186 14.61 0.31 -2.10
CA LEU A 186 14.89 -0.08 -0.73
C LEU A 186 16.11 0.72 -0.26
N VAL A 187 15.95 1.47 0.84
CA VAL A 187 16.96 2.41 1.32
C VAL A 187 17.23 2.22 2.82
N TYR A 188 18.40 2.66 3.29
CA TYR A 188 18.69 2.68 4.72
C TYR A 188 17.85 3.73 5.47
N LYS A 189 17.42 4.80 4.76
CA LYS A 189 16.57 5.87 5.30
C LYS A 189 15.78 6.54 4.18
N GLY A 190 14.44 6.52 4.30
CA GLY A 190 13.54 7.20 3.38
C GLY A 190 13.48 8.71 3.63
N SER A 191 13.19 9.50 2.59
CA SER A 191 12.96 10.96 2.69
C SER A 191 11.63 11.28 3.38
N VAL A 192 10.65 10.42 3.28
CA VAL A 192 9.37 10.51 3.97
C VAL A 192 9.49 9.75 5.29
N LYS A 193 9.18 10.44 6.40
CA LYS A 193 9.26 9.83 7.73
C LYS A 193 8.24 8.71 7.87
N GLY A 194 8.70 7.54 8.34
CA GLY A 194 7.85 6.40 8.64
C GLY A 194 7.54 5.51 7.44
N THR A 195 8.31 5.60 6.33
CA THR A 195 8.24 4.59 5.27
C THR A 195 8.63 3.21 5.81
N TYR A 196 7.99 2.17 5.34
CA TYR A 196 8.32 0.80 5.76
C TYR A 196 7.82 -0.25 4.76
N ILE A 197 8.41 -1.45 4.84
CA ILE A 197 8.01 -2.63 4.08
C ILE A 197 7.21 -3.56 5.00
N THR A 198 6.22 -4.26 4.45
CA THR A 198 5.35 -5.14 5.20
C THR A 198 4.94 -6.39 4.40
N ASP A 199 4.71 -7.47 5.09
CA ASP A 199 4.07 -8.69 4.61
C ASP A 199 2.53 -8.63 4.67
N LYS A 200 1.97 -7.58 5.30
CA LYS A 200 0.52 -7.36 5.40
C LYS A 200 -0.04 -6.89 4.06
N LEU A 201 -0.50 -7.84 3.27
CA LEU A 201 -0.99 -7.61 1.90
C LEU A 201 -2.47 -7.20 1.84
N SER A 202 -3.23 -7.33 2.93
CA SER A 202 -4.61 -6.83 3.03
C SER A 202 -4.61 -5.31 3.21
N THR A 203 -5.60 -4.64 2.62
CA THR A 203 -5.91 -3.26 2.99
C THR A 203 -6.49 -3.24 4.40
N TRP A 204 -6.17 -2.20 5.18
CA TRP A 204 -6.89 -1.93 6.42
C TRP A 204 -8.36 -1.68 6.08
N PRO A 205 -9.33 -2.35 6.73
CA PRO A 205 -10.73 -2.08 6.43
C PRO A 205 -11.02 -0.61 6.73
N HIS A 206 -11.36 0.15 5.69
CA HIS A 206 -11.90 1.49 5.85
C HIS A 206 -13.11 1.41 6.79
N SER A 207 -13.11 2.18 7.85
CA SER A 207 -14.07 2.13 8.95
C SER A 207 -15.53 2.41 8.57
N ASN A 208 -15.86 2.65 7.29
CA ASN A 208 -17.20 3.06 6.89
C ASN A 208 -17.80 2.44 5.62
N SER A 209 -17.20 1.46 4.96
CA SER A 209 -17.81 0.92 3.73
C SER A 209 -17.92 -0.60 3.59
N CYS A 210 -17.48 -1.39 4.54
CA CYS A 210 -17.45 -2.86 4.42
C CYS A 210 -18.53 -3.59 5.23
N LEU A 211 -19.76 -3.11 5.22
CA LEU A 211 -20.90 -3.88 5.81
C LEU A 211 -21.88 -4.42 4.76
N ASN A 212 -21.61 -4.28 3.46
CA ASN A 212 -22.61 -4.61 2.45
C ASN A 212 -22.36 -5.89 1.65
N GLU A 213 -21.27 -6.62 1.82
CA GLU A 213 -21.10 -7.93 1.20
C GLU A 213 -20.67 -8.99 2.22
N VAL A 214 -21.67 -9.68 2.75
CA VAL A 214 -21.45 -10.96 3.44
C VAL A 214 -21.49 -12.05 2.37
N ARG A 215 -20.33 -12.54 1.92
CA ARG A 215 -20.25 -13.75 1.10
C ARG A 215 -20.28 -14.97 2.01
N ILE A 216 -21.39 -15.66 2.03
CA ILE A 216 -21.51 -16.99 2.65
C ILE A 216 -21.01 -18.00 1.62
N LEU A 217 -19.78 -18.49 1.78
CA LEU A 217 -19.16 -19.41 0.81
C LEU A 217 -19.74 -20.83 0.86
N SER A 218 -20.23 -21.28 1.99
CA SER A 218 -21.09 -22.48 2.11
C SER A 218 -21.71 -22.51 3.51
N LEU A 219 -22.98 -22.91 3.57
CA LEU A 219 -23.64 -23.30 4.82
C LEU A 219 -23.84 -24.82 4.78
N PRO A 220 -23.79 -25.51 5.92
CA PRO A 220 -24.24 -26.89 6.00
C PRO A 220 -25.70 -26.99 5.51
N GLU A 221 -26.08 -28.11 4.91
CA GLU A 221 -27.43 -28.32 4.34
C GLU A 221 -28.58 -28.08 5.33
N ASN A 222 -28.27 -28.16 6.63
CA ASN A 222 -29.20 -27.97 7.74
C ASN A 222 -29.11 -26.60 8.41
N ALA A 223 -28.42 -25.64 7.81
CA ALA A 223 -28.27 -24.30 8.38
C ALA A 223 -29.19 -23.26 7.70
N SER A 224 -29.78 -22.39 8.50
CA SER A 224 -30.48 -21.20 8.01
C SER A 224 -29.80 -19.93 8.55
N CYS A 225 -29.77 -18.87 7.76
CA CYS A 225 -29.21 -17.60 8.23
C CYS A 225 -30.24 -16.47 8.18
N ALA A 226 -30.17 -15.57 9.13
CA ALA A 226 -30.99 -14.37 9.18
C ALA A 226 -30.14 -13.16 9.64
N LEU A 227 -30.41 -11.99 9.05
CA LEU A 227 -29.83 -10.72 9.48
C LEU A 227 -30.69 -10.16 10.61
N ALA A 228 -30.08 -9.89 11.76
CA ALA A 228 -30.73 -9.22 12.87
C ALA A 228 -30.07 -7.87 13.17
N LYS A 229 -30.89 -6.84 13.49
CA LYS A 229 -30.42 -5.56 14.00
C LYS A 229 -30.68 -5.50 15.51
N LYS A 230 -29.65 -5.28 16.29
CA LYS A 230 -29.75 -5.00 17.72
C LYS A 230 -28.81 -3.87 18.08
N ASP A 231 -29.32 -2.83 18.75
CA ASP A 231 -28.58 -1.66 19.23
C ASP A 231 -27.77 -0.93 18.13
N GLY A 232 -28.38 -0.80 16.92
CA GLY A 232 -27.74 -0.15 15.78
C GLY A 232 -26.66 -0.96 15.07
N ARG A 233 -26.36 -2.17 15.53
CA ARG A 233 -25.41 -3.11 14.91
C ARG A 233 -26.14 -4.18 14.14
N GLN A 234 -25.65 -4.49 12.92
CA GLN A 234 -26.12 -5.64 12.17
C GLN A 234 -25.33 -6.89 12.57
N SER A 235 -26.04 -7.97 12.86
CA SER A 235 -25.46 -9.26 13.19
C SER A 235 -26.06 -10.33 12.29
N LEU A 236 -25.24 -11.24 11.79
CA LEU A 236 -25.69 -12.42 11.08
C LEU A 236 -25.90 -13.53 12.09
N ILE A 237 -27.13 -14.06 12.14
CA ILE A 237 -27.48 -15.21 13.00
C ILE A 237 -27.56 -16.44 12.09
N ILE A 238 -26.71 -17.42 12.37
CA ILE A 238 -26.75 -18.74 11.72
C ILE A 238 -27.43 -19.70 12.72
N LYS A 239 -28.52 -20.30 12.29
CA LYS A 239 -29.19 -21.37 13.04
C LYS A 239 -28.80 -22.70 12.41
N LEU A 240 -28.31 -23.62 13.23
CA LEU A 240 -28.16 -25.02 12.87
C LEU A 240 -29.40 -25.76 13.33
N ALA A 241 -30.02 -26.53 12.44
CA ALA A 241 -31.17 -27.34 12.77
C ALA A 241 -30.77 -28.67 13.43
#